data_192c558b8585d16cfcddb24135748f3c
#
_entry.id   192c558b8585d16cfcddb24135748f3c
#
_cell.length_a   1.000
_cell.length_b   1.000
_cell.length_c   1.000
_cell.angle_alpha   90.00
_cell.angle_beta   90.00
_cell.angle_gamma   90.00
#
_symmetry.space_group_name_H-M   'P 1'
#
loop_
_entity.id
_entity.type
_entity.pdbx_description
1 polymer ?
#
loop_
_entity_poly.entity_id
_entity_poly.type
_entity_poly.pdbx_seq_one_letter_code
_entity_poly.pdbx_strand_id
1 'polypeptide(L)'
;MNCKNYILYKIYYGNELVYIGRTSQDLIDRLRLHFFGKPMVKKLDIIETTRIEYTVCASEADMFLLEIFLINKYKPRINRDDKAHDELSPYLYLPEPKFYSYYNPLLDKWKEKEIEHLIDTAPLDCTDGELIWF
;
A
#
# COMPACT_ATOMS: atom_id res chain seq x y z
N MET A 1 23.30 17.99 0.51
CA MET A 1 22.01 18.47 1.01
C MET A 1 20.99 17.36 0.89
N ASN A 2 20.34 17.03 1.97
CA ASN A 2 19.34 15.99 1.98
C ASN A 2 17.95 16.59 1.75
N CYS A 3 17.36 16.28 0.61
CA CYS A 3 16.00 16.68 0.36
C CYS A 3 15.10 15.56 0.84
N LYS A 4 14.35 15.84 1.89
CA LYS A 4 13.32 14.90 2.32
C LYS A 4 12.08 15.12 1.49
N ASN A 5 11.53 14.04 1.00
CA ASN A 5 10.25 14.06 0.35
C ASN A 5 9.20 13.69 1.38
N TYR A 6 8.10 14.40 1.38
CA TYR A 6 6.97 14.11 2.27
C TYR A 6 5.90 13.48 1.41
N ILE A 7 5.94 12.15 1.32
CA ILE A 7 5.10 11.40 0.39
C ILE A 7 3.94 10.76 1.12
N LEU A 8 2.75 11.00 0.60
CA LEU A 8 1.53 10.34 1.02
C LEU A 8 1.12 9.39 -0.09
N TYR A 9 0.76 8.14 0.23
CA TYR A 9 0.46 7.16 -0.81
C TYR A 9 -0.78 6.34 -0.47
N LYS A 10 -1.40 5.83 -1.52
CA LYS A 10 -2.60 5.00 -1.46
C LYS A 10 -2.34 3.68 -2.16
N ILE A 11 -2.77 2.58 -1.55
CA ILE A 11 -2.62 1.25 -2.13
C ILE A 11 -4.00 0.67 -2.40
N TYR A 12 -4.18 0.10 -3.59
CA TYR A 12 -5.45 -0.47 -4.01
C TYR A 12 -5.33 -1.97 -4.30
N TYR A 13 -6.32 -2.73 -3.86
CA TYR A 13 -6.56 -4.10 -4.31
C TYR A 13 -7.80 -4.06 -5.19
N GLY A 14 -7.64 -4.29 -6.49
CA GLY A 14 -8.73 -4.06 -7.42
C GLY A 14 -9.14 -2.59 -7.39
N ASN A 15 -10.39 -2.32 -7.12
CA ASN A 15 -10.90 -0.96 -7.01
C ASN A 15 -10.99 -0.48 -5.55
N GLU A 16 -10.61 -1.33 -4.61
CA GLU A 16 -10.71 -1.00 -3.19
C GLU A 16 -9.46 -0.29 -2.70
N LEU A 17 -9.61 0.87 -2.09
CA LEU A 17 -8.52 1.54 -1.39
C LEU A 17 -8.33 0.83 -0.04
N VAL A 18 -7.22 0.10 0.10
CA VAL A 18 -7.01 -0.74 1.28
C VAL A 18 -6.03 -0.16 2.28
N TYR A 19 -5.20 0.80 1.87
CA TYR A 19 -4.18 1.34 2.77
C TYR A 19 -3.76 2.75 2.34
N ILE A 20 -3.60 3.62 3.32
CA ILE A 20 -3.02 4.95 3.16
C ILE A 20 -1.82 5.04 4.10
N GLY A 21 -0.68 5.47 3.57
CA GLY A 21 0.53 5.60 4.35
C GLY A 21 1.32 6.83 4.00
N ARG A 22 2.37 7.07 4.77
CA ARG A 22 3.27 8.19 4.56
C ARG A 22 4.71 7.74 4.68
N THR A 23 5.60 8.44 4.02
CA THR A 23 7.02 8.19 4.16
C THR A 23 7.82 9.45 3.85
N SER A 24 8.93 9.63 4.53
CA SER A 24 9.91 10.64 4.18
C SER A 24 11.11 10.05 3.45
N GLN A 25 11.07 8.75 3.18
CA GLN A 25 12.07 8.02 2.39
C GLN A 25 11.56 7.85 0.97
N ASP A 26 12.37 7.24 0.12
CA ASP A 26 11.91 6.84 -1.20
C ASP A 26 10.75 5.87 -1.07
N LEU A 27 9.72 6.10 -1.87
CA LEU A 27 8.50 5.29 -1.78
C LEU A 27 8.78 3.81 -2.03
N ILE A 28 9.66 3.49 -2.98
CA ILE A 28 9.95 2.09 -3.29
C ILE A 28 10.57 1.36 -2.09
N ASP A 29 11.40 2.02 -1.31
CA ASP A 29 12.00 1.42 -0.13
C ASP A 29 10.94 1.14 0.95
N ARG A 30 10.02 2.06 1.13
CA ARG A 30 8.92 1.86 2.08
C ARG A 30 8.00 0.74 1.64
N LEU A 31 7.69 0.68 0.34
CA LEU A 31 6.85 -0.38 -0.21
C LEU A 31 7.48 -1.75 -0.03
N ARG A 32 8.80 -1.83 -0.20
CA ARG A 32 9.49 -3.10 0.01
C ARG A 32 9.28 -3.62 1.43
N LEU A 33 9.33 -2.74 2.41
CA LEU A 33 9.06 -3.14 3.80
C LEU A 33 7.64 -3.63 3.99
N HIS A 34 6.67 -2.98 3.36
CA HIS A 34 5.27 -3.40 3.46
C HIS A 34 5.01 -4.75 2.81
N PHE A 35 5.69 -5.06 1.71
CA PHE A 35 5.46 -6.30 0.99
C PHE A 35 6.30 -7.46 1.50
N PHE A 36 7.52 -7.19 1.95
CA PHE A 36 8.50 -8.23 2.25
C PHE A 36 9.21 -8.06 3.59
N GLY A 37 8.80 -7.11 4.41
CA GLY A 37 9.44 -6.84 5.69
C GLY A 37 9.11 -7.90 6.73
N LYS A 38 9.57 -7.66 7.95
CA LYS A 38 9.27 -8.52 9.08
C LYS A 38 7.77 -8.57 9.33
N PRO A 39 7.26 -9.62 9.97
CA PRO A 39 5.81 -9.78 10.16
C PRO A 39 5.10 -8.58 10.78
N MET A 40 5.77 -7.86 11.67
CA MET A 40 5.17 -6.68 12.29
C MET A 40 5.06 -5.50 11.34
N VAL A 41 5.86 -5.46 10.29
CA VAL A 41 5.91 -4.35 9.32
C VAL A 41 5.17 -4.72 8.03
N LYS A 42 5.18 -6.00 7.68
CA LYS A 42 4.52 -6.47 6.45
C LYS A 42 3.03 -6.37 6.61
N LYS A 43 2.42 -5.47 5.87
CA LYS A 43 0.98 -5.21 5.93
C LYS A 43 0.26 -5.47 4.61
N LEU A 44 1.01 -5.57 3.51
CA LEU A 44 0.44 -5.57 2.17
C LEU A 44 0.84 -6.79 1.39
N ASP A 45 -0.02 -7.21 0.48
CA ASP A 45 0.21 -8.32 -0.43
C ASP A 45 0.50 -7.77 -1.82
N ILE A 46 1.70 -8.03 -2.33
CA ILE A 46 2.12 -7.52 -3.64
C ILE A 46 1.27 -8.10 -4.77
N ILE A 47 0.81 -9.36 -4.63
CA ILE A 47 0.02 -10.00 -5.68
C ILE A 47 -1.36 -9.37 -5.78
N GLU A 48 -1.95 -9.01 -4.65
CA GLU A 48 -3.27 -8.36 -4.61
C GLU A 48 -3.20 -6.89 -5.00
N THR A 49 -2.02 -6.27 -4.93
CA THR A 49 -1.87 -4.85 -5.22
C THR A 49 -2.02 -4.59 -6.71
N THR A 50 -3.01 -3.80 -7.08
CA THR A 50 -3.31 -3.48 -8.48
C THR A 50 -2.89 -2.08 -8.87
N ARG A 51 -2.87 -1.15 -7.92
CA ARG A 51 -2.53 0.23 -8.20
C ARG A 51 -1.94 0.88 -6.96
N ILE A 52 -0.97 1.74 -7.17
CA ILE A 52 -0.36 2.55 -6.13
C ILE A 52 -0.42 4.00 -6.61
N GLU A 53 -0.89 4.89 -5.75
CA GLU A 53 -0.92 6.32 -6.04
C GLU A 53 -0.14 7.07 -4.99
N TYR A 54 0.40 8.23 -5.34
CA TYR A 54 1.17 9.04 -4.43
C TYR A 54 0.95 10.52 -4.68
N THR A 55 1.26 11.31 -3.67
CA THR A 55 1.37 12.76 -3.80
C THR A 55 2.50 13.24 -2.89
N VAL A 56 3.13 14.35 -3.26
CA VAL A 56 4.19 14.94 -2.46
C VAL A 56 3.60 16.14 -1.73
N CYS A 57 3.74 16.12 -0.41
CA CYS A 57 3.23 17.20 0.44
C CYS A 57 4.26 18.31 0.59
N ALA A 58 3.80 19.52 0.86
CA ALA A 58 4.66 20.69 0.98
C ALA A 58 5.50 20.66 2.25
N SER A 59 5.01 20.00 3.30
CA SER A 59 5.69 19.94 4.59
C SER A 59 5.36 18.64 5.31
N GLU A 60 6.14 18.34 6.33
CA GLU A 60 5.89 17.19 7.18
C GLU A 60 4.54 17.34 7.89
N ALA A 61 4.22 18.54 8.36
CA ALA A 61 2.95 18.78 9.02
C ALA A 61 1.76 18.49 8.09
N ASP A 62 1.85 18.95 6.85
CA ASP A 62 0.80 18.67 5.86
C ASP A 62 0.65 17.16 5.65
N MET A 63 1.76 16.45 5.55
CA MET A 63 1.75 15.01 5.38
C MET A 63 1.04 14.30 6.53
N PHE A 64 1.37 14.66 7.77
CA PHE A 64 0.74 14.07 8.94
C PHE A 64 -0.77 14.37 9.00
N LEU A 65 -1.14 15.62 8.78
CA LEU A 65 -2.53 16.03 8.86
C LEU A 65 -3.38 15.36 7.78
N LEU A 66 -2.87 15.33 6.55
CA LEU A 66 -3.57 14.70 5.44
C LEU A 66 -3.69 13.19 5.63
N GLU A 67 -2.65 12.55 6.16
CA GLU A 67 -2.72 11.12 6.42
C GLU A 67 -3.85 10.80 7.39
N ILE A 68 -3.87 11.47 8.53
CA ILE A 68 -4.89 11.24 9.55
C ILE A 68 -6.28 11.55 8.98
N PHE A 69 -6.40 12.66 8.27
CA PHE A 69 -7.69 13.07 7.70
C PHE A 69 -8.20 12.03 6.70
N LEU A 70 -7.37 11.59 5.77
CA LEU A 70 -7.78 10.67 4.72
C LEU A 70 -8.05 9.26 5.26
N ILE A 71 -7.26 8.81 6.24
CA ILE A 71 -7.53 7.52 6.88
C ILE A 71 -8.89 7.53 7.55
N ASN A 72 -9.24 8.60 8.25
CA ASN A 72 -10.54 8.67 8.92
C ASN A 72 -11.69 8.93 7.94
N LYS A 73 -11.42 9.57 6.81
CA LYS A 73 -12.42 9.78 5.78
C LYS A 73 -12.77 8.49 5.04
N TYR A 74 -11.76 7.73 4.62
CA TYR A 74 -11.95 6.54 3.79
C TYR A 74 -11.96 5.24 4.59
N LYS A 75 -11.37 5.22 5.77
CA LYS A 75 -11.26 4.06 6.65
C LYS A 75 -10.82 2.79 5.91
N PRO A 76 -9.62 2.83 5.26
CA PRO A 76 -9.14 1.66 4.54
C PRO A 76 -8.97 0.50 5.51
N ARG A 77 -9.36 -0.71 5.09
CA ARG A 77 -9.46 -1.82 6.05
C ARG A 77 -8.11 -2.25 6.64
N ILE A 78 -7.00 -2.02 5.95
CA ILE A 78 -5.69 -2.38 6.50
C ILE A 78 -5.22 -1.34 7.52
N ASN A 79 -5.74 -0.10 7.46
CA ASN A 79 -5.41 0.95 8.42
C ASN A 79 -6.28 0.92 9.68
N ARG A 80 -7.24 0.05 9.78
CA ARG A 80 -8.26 0.18 10.84
C ARG A 80 -7.68 0.13 12.24
N ASP A 81 -6.51 -0.50 12.42
CA ASP A 81 -5.87 -0.58 13.73
C ASP A 81 -4.88 0.56 13.96
N ASP A 82 -4.74 1.47 13.01
CA ASP A 82 -3.84 2.62 13.11
C ASP A 82 -4.58 3.84 13.66
N LYS A 83 -5.09 4.67 12.76
CA LYS A 83 -5.62 6.00 13.09
C LYS A 83 -7.10 6.16 12.74
N ALA A 84 -7.76 5.10 12.30
CA ALA A 84 -9.12 5.16 11.79
C ALA A 84 -10.15 4.80 12.86
N HIS A 85 -10.09 5.46 14.00
CA HIS A 85 -10.92 5.10 15.14
C HIS A 85 -12.14 5.98 15.32
N ASP A 86 -12.13 7.19 14.78
CA ASP A 86 -13.16 8.18 15.07
C ASP A 86 -13.83 8.68 13.79
N GLU A 87 -15.00 9.26 13.96
CA GLU A 87 -15.68 9.98 12.90
C GLU A 87 -15.15 11.41 12.85
N LEU A 88 -14.94 11.91 11.64
CA LEU A 88 -14.53 13.29 11.46
C LEU A 88 -15.70 14.24 11.74
N SER A 89 -15.41 15.36 12.41
CA SER A 89 -16.39 16.41 12.58
C SER A 89 -16.81 16.96 11.21
N PRO A 90 -18.10 17.30 11.01
CA PRO A 90 -18.51 17.91 9.76
C PRO A 90 -17.89 19.29 9.52
N TYR A 91 -17.31 19.89 10.55
CA TYR A 91 -16.64 21.18 10.43
C TYR A 91 -15.17 21.05 10.03
N LEU A 92 -14.60 19.84 10.14
CA LEU A 92 -13.21 19.61 9.79
C LEU A 92 -13.14 19.18 8.33
N TYR A 93 -12.51 20.01 7.53
CA TYR A 93 -12.36 19.74 6.12
C TYR A 93 -10.95 20.12 5.65
N LEU A 94 -10.29 19.17 4.95
CA LEU A 94 -9.05 19.44 4.27
C LEU A 94 -9.23 19.09 2.80
N PRO A 95 -8.82 19.98 1.88
CA PRO A 95 -8.91 19.64 0.46
C PRO A 95 -7.99 18.48 0.17
N GLU A 96 -8.49 17.52 -0.57
CA GLU A 96 -7.69 16.35 -0.94
C GLU A 96 -6.77 16.73 -2.09
N PRO A 97 -5.45 16.49 -1.96
CA PRO A 97 -4.54 16.78 -3.06
C PRO A 97 -4.74 15.80 -4.21
N LYS A 98 -4.26 16.17 -5.38
CA LYS A 98 -4.28 15.27 -6.52
C LYS A 98 -3.25 14.17 -6.31
N PHE A 99 -3.65 12.92 -6.50
CA PHE A 99 -2.74 11.77 -6.45
C PHE A 99 -2.39 11.35 -7.86
N TYR A 100 -1.17 10.82 -8.00
CA TYR A 100 -0.63 10.38 -9.28
C TYR A 100 -0.31 8.90 -9.21
N SER A 101 -0.46 8.21 -10.33
CA SER A 101 -0.09 6.80 -10.39
C SER A 101 1.40 6.64 -10.17
N TYR A 102 1.78 5.69 -9.33
CA TYR A 102 3.17 5.37 -9.08
C TYR A 102 3.55 4.14 -9.88
N TYR A 103 4.64 4.25 -10.60
CA TYR A 103 5.18 3.13 -11.37
C TYR A 103 6.66 2.96 -11.09
N ASN A 104 7.06 1.73 -10.85
CA ASN A 104 8.47 1.39 -10.68
C ASN A 104 8.67 -0.04 -11.18
N PRO A 105 9.64 -0.28 -12.08
CA PRO A 105 9.86 -1.63 -12.64
C PRO A 105 10.11 -2.69 -11.59
N LEU A 106 10.64 -2.32 -10.40
CA LEU A 106 10.85 -3.28 -9.32
C LEU A 106 9.55 -3.91 -8.84
N LEU A 107 8.45 -3.17 -8.89
CA LEU A 107 7.16 -3.71 -8.48
C LEU A 107 6.77 -4.91 -9.35
N ASP A 108 6.94 -4.80 -10.65
CA ASP A 108 6.65 -5.90 -11.57
C ASP A 108 7.55 -7.09 -11.32
N LYS A 109 8.84 -6.84 -11.09
CA LYS A 109 9.79 -7.91 -10.79
C LYS A 109 9.47 -8.61 -9.48
N TRP A 110 9.10 -7.86 -8.46
CA TRP A 110 8.71 -8.44 -7.17
C TRP A 110 7.46 -9.31 -7.32
N LYS A 111 6.50 -8.83 -8.08
CA LYS A 111 5.26 -9.59 -8.31
C LYS A 111 5.54 -10.88 -9.05
N GLU A 112 6.38 -10.84 -10.08
CA GLU A 112 6.79 -12.03 -10.82
C GLU A 112 7.48 -13.05 -9.93
N LYS A 113 8.41 -12.60 -9.09
CA LYS A 113 9.12 -13.50 -8.17
C LYS A 113 8.18 -14.13 -7.16
N GLU A 114 7.23 -13.36 -6.67
CA GLU A 114 6.28 -13.89 -5.70
C GLU A 114 5.36 -14.93 -6.34
N ILE A 115 4.94 -14.70 -7.57
CA ILE A 115 4.14 -15.68 -8.30
C ILE A 115 4.94 -16.96 -8.52
N GLU A 116 6.20 -16.86 -8.93
CA GLU A 116 7.07 -18.02 -9.09
C GLU A 116 7.23 -18.78 -7.79
N HIS A 117 7.43 -18.07 -6.69
CA HIS A 117 7.56 -18.69 -5.37
C HIS A 117 6.31 -19.46 -4.98
N LEU A 118 5.14 -18.91 -5.24
CA LEU A 118 3.89 -19.59 -4.96
C LEU A 118 3.72 -20.86 -5.79
N ILE A 119 4.12 -20.82 -7.06
CA ILE A 119 4.07 -22.00 -7.93
C ILE A 119 5.03 -23.06 -7.41
N ASP A 120 6.26 -22.68 -7.06
CA ASP A 120 7.28 -23.61 -6.58
C ASP A 120 6.93 -24.25 -5.26
N THR A 121 6.19 -23.57 -4.42
CA THR A 121 5.82 -24.08 -3.10
C THR A 121 4.44 -24.69 -3.07
N ALA A 122 3.69 -24.63 -4.17
CA ALA A 122 2.35 -25.22 -4.22
C ALA A 122 2.45 -26.74 -4.14
N PRO A 123 1.47 -27.38 -3.48
CA PRO A 123 1.46 -28.85 -3.44
C PRO A 123 1.37 -29.44 -4.83
N LEU A 124 2.19 -30.47 -5.09
CA LEU A 124 2.24 -31.08 -6.41
C LEU A 124 1.08 -32.02 -6.69
N ASP A 125 0.34 -32.39 -5.69
CA ASP A 125 -0.80 -33.28 -5.82
C ASP A 125 -2.05 -32.58 -6.31
N CYS A 126 -1.84 -31.70 -6.88
CA CYS A 126 -2.95 -31.03 -7.51
C CYS A 126 -3.35 -31.67 -8.77
N THR A 127 -2.62 -32.34 -8.21
CA THR A 127 -2.78 -32.59 -8.95
C THR A 127 -3.09 -32.96 -9.56
N ASP A 128 -3.02 -33.32 -9.60
CA ASP A 128 -3.14 -33.51 -10.02
C ASP A 128 -3.43 -33.50 -10.56
N GLY A 129 -3.49 -33.78 -10.47
CA GLY A 129 -3.58 -33.68 -11.04
C GLY A 129 -4.09 -33.64 -11.32
N GLU A 130 -4.25 -33.99 -11.10
CA GLU A 130 -4.57 -33.89 -11.31
C GLU A 130 -4.97 -33.33 -11.54
N LEU A 131 -5.01 -33.39 -11.58
CA LEU A 131 -5.20 -32.88 -11.72
C LEU A 131 -5.65 -32.53 -12.12
N ILE A 132 -5.83 -32.83 -12.25
CA ILE A 132 -6.20 -32.63 -12.63
C ILE A 132 -6.87 -32.19 -12.84
N TRP A 133 -7.28 -32.30 -13.08
CA TRP A 133 -7.77 -31.87 -13.26
C TRP A 133 -8.45 -31.63 -13.54
N PHE A 134 -8.56 -31.75 -13.34
CA PHE A 134 -9.03 -31.69 -13.49
C PHE A 134 -9.38 -31.43 -13.63
#